data_6ed16543fd37012c34c2a439b1830886
#
_entry.id   6ed16543fd37012c34c2a439b1830886
#
_cell.length_a   1.000
_cell.length_b   1.000
_cell.length_c   1.000
_cell.angle_alpha   90.00
_cell.angle_beta   90.00
_cell.angle_gamma   90.00
#
_symmetry.space_group_name_H-M   'P 1'
#
loop_
_entity.id
_entity.type
_entity.pdbx_description
1 polymer ?
#
loop_
_entity_poly.entity_id
_entity_poly.type
_entity_poly.pdbx_seq_one_letter_code
_entity_poly.pdbx_strand_id
1 'polypeptide(L)'
;MIEVELERVAHGGVVVGRFDGKVIFVTGGLPGERVVVEITEKGSRFDRGRVIRVLEASPGRVEPPCPIAGECGGCDWQHASPELQLDLKTAVVAEQLSRLAGITWPGRVEAVQPTVNWRTRMRYSVSGGRVGLRGRRSHEVVPLPETGCLAAAPGLFPAQLNELAEGAESLSVVRAANRVSVLADGKLLIGPPRVREKAGKFSFQVAASGFWQVHPRAAEILLDAVMEGLKPRPGDLALDLYCGSGLFAAGLDHAGAEVFGVELDREAAANARVNVPRGRFLALSLAKALRRLPSGVDLVVLDPPRRGAGAAVVARVADLAPRAVAYVACDPASLARDLAGFAVRGYEADRIRAFDLFPMTHHVECVAILKPATKT
;
A
#
# COMPACT_ATOMS: atom_id res chain seq x y z
N MET A 1 -20.97 4.80 27.04
CA MET A 1 -21.45 5.26 25.71
C MET A 1 -21.56 6.78 25.80
N ILE A 2 -21.12 7.48 24.76
CA ILE A 2 -21.15 8.95 24.68
C ILE A 2 -21.66 9.37 23.31
N GLU A 3 -22.27 10.55 23.22
CA GLU A 3 -22.68 11.14 21.96
C GLU A 3 -21.57 12.08 21.47
N VAL A 4 -21.19 11.96 20.19
CA VAL A 4 -20.05 12.68 19.59
C VAL A 4 -20.40 13.14 18.20
N GLU A 5 -20.03 14.38 17.86
CA GLU A 5 -19.97 14.87 16.49
C GLU A 5 -18.60 14.56 15.88
N LEU A 6 -18.60 14.03 14.69
CA LEU A 6 -17.38 13.59 13.99
C LEU A 6 -16.89 14.67 13.03
N GLU A 7 -15.66 15.15 13.25
CA GLU A 7 -15.12 16.35 12.60
C GLU A 7 -14.45 16.03 11.25
N ARG A 8 -13.43 15.18 11.26
CA ARG A 8 -12.57 14.91 10.11
C ARG A 8 -11.96 13.51 10.16
N VAL A 9 -11.62 12.99 8.98
CA VAL A 9 -10.85 11.76 8.87
C VAL A 9 -9.40 11.99 9.35
N ALA A 10 -8.80 10.95 9.93
CA ALA A 10 -7.40 10.93 10.30
C ALA A 10 -6.67 9.74 9.65
N HIS A 11 -5.35 9.83 9.59
CA HIS A 11 -4.49 8.74 9.14
C HIS A 11 -4.81 7.43 9.88
N GLY A 12 -4.90 6.32 9.15
CA GLY A 12 -5.27 5.00 9.68
C GLY A 12 -6.77 4.71 9.65
N GLY A 13 -7.58 5.51 8.93
CA GLY A 13 -8.97 5.21 8.62
C GLY A 13 -9.97 5.47 9.75
N VAL A 14 -9.56 6.23 10.75
CA VAL A 14 -10.41 6.65 11.87
C VAL A 14 -10.90 8.09 11.68
N VAL A 15 -11.98 8.45 12.35
CA VAL A 15 -12.51 9.80 12.33
C VAL A 15 -12.33 10.46 13.70
N VAL A 16 -11.98 11.73 13.71
CA VAL A 16 -11.78 12.51 14.93
C VAL A 16 -13.09 13.07 15.40
N GLY A 17 -13.37 12.91 16.68
CA GLY A 17 -14.41 13.63 17.41
C GLY A 17 -13.87 14.16 18.73
N ARG A 18 -14.68 14.94 19.47
CA ARG A 18 -14.31 15.46 20.79
C ARG A 18 -15.46 15.23 21.77
N PHE A 19 -15.09 14.90 23.00
CA PHE A 19 -16.01 14.81 24.11
C PHE A 19 -15.33 15.38 25.37
N ASP A 20 -15.96 16.33 26.02
CA ASP A 20 -15.41 17.07 27.16
C ASP A 20 -13.97 17.60 26.91
N GLY A 21 -13.75 18.15 25.70
CA GLY A 21 -12.46 18.72 25.29
C GLY A 21 -11.40 17.67 24.90
N LYS A 22 -11.65 16.39 25.14
CA LYS A 22 -10.70 15.29 24.81
C LYS A 22 -10.95 14.74 23.40
N VAL A 23 -9.86 14.49 22.68
CA VAL A 23 -9.91 13.87 21.35
C VAL A 23 -10.28 12.40 21.45
N ILE A 24 -11.16 11.95 20.56
CA ILE A 24 -11.51 10.54 20.40
C ILE A 24 -11.29 10.15 18.93
N PHE A 25 -10.58 9.06 18.72
CA PHE A 25 -10.46 8.42 17.42
C PHE A 25 -11.52 7.34 17.28
N VAL A 26 -12.48 7.58 16.39
CA VAL A 26 -13.68 6.76 16.23
C VAL A 26 -13.59 5.92 14.97
N THR A 27 -13.87 4.63 15.09
CA THR A 27 -14.01 3.69 13.96
C THR A 27 -15.48 3.51 13.58
N GLY A 28 -15.78 3.30 12.30
CA GLY A 28 -17.13 3.07 11.78
C GLY A 28 -17.97 4.32 11.59
N GLY A 29 -17.39 5.51 11.83
CA GLY A 29 -18.04 6.79 11.56
C GLY A 29 -17.49 7.49 10.32
N LEU A 30 -18.19 8.53 9.89
CA LEU A 30 -17.81 9.42 8.79
C LEU A 30 -17.80 10.87 9.26
N PRO A 31 -17.00 11.74 8.66
CA PRO A 31 -17.02 13.18 8.97
C PRO A 31 -18.43 13.79 8.80
N GLY A 32 -18.79 14.68 9.72
CA GLY A 32 -20.09 15.36 9.75
C GLY A 32 -21.23 14.54 10.37
N GLU A 33 -20.96 13.33 10.86
CA GLU A 33 -21.97 12.51 11.53
C GLU A 33 -22.08 12.84 13.01
N ARG A 34 -23.29 12.75 13.56
CA ARG A 34 -23.55 12.67 14.98
C ARG A 34 -23.84 11.21 15.37
N VAL A 35 -23.05 10.68 16.29
CA VAL A 35 -23.02 9.24 16.57
C VAL A 35 -22.97 8.94 18.08
N VAL A 36 -23.49 7.78 18.47
CA VAL A 36 -23.22 7.19 19.77
C VAL A 36 -21.99 6.29 19.69
N VAL A 37 -21.01 6.57 20.52
CA VAL A 37 -19.70 5.90 20.55
C VAL A 37 -19.55 5.12 21.83
N GLU A 38 -19.11 3.89 21.71
CA GLU A 38 -18.55 3.09 22.80
C GLU A 38 -17.06 3.33 22.89
N ILE A 39 -16.56 3.73 24.05
CA ILE A 39 -15.11 3.87 24.28
C ILE A 39 -14.51 2.49 24.46
N THR A 40 -13.61 2.12 23.56
CA THR A 40 -12.90 0.83 23.55
C THR A 40 -11.55 0.88 24.25
N GLU A 41 -10.93 2.07 24.28
CA GLU A 41 -9.63 2.28 24.93
C GLU A 41 -9.56 3.71 25.48
N LYS A 42 -9.19 3.86 26.77
CA LYS A 42 -8.94 5.15 27.40
C LYS A 42 -7.44 5.41 27.49
N GLY A 43 -6.99 6.53 26.92
CA GLY A 43 -5.61 6.99 26.98
C GLY A 43 -5.48 8.31 27.74
N SER A 44 -4.25 8.75 28.01
CA SER A 44 -4.01 10.02 28.71
C SER A 44 -4.29 11.25 27.82
N ARG A 45 -3.95 11.19 26.53
CA ARG A 45 -4.07 12.30 25.56
C ARG A 45 -5.27 12.19 24.65
N PHE A 46 -5.72 10.99 24.35
CA PHE A 46 -6.87 10.70 23.50
C PHE A 46 -7.48 9.37 23.86
N ASP A 47 -8.75 9.18 23.52
CA ASP A 47 -9.44 7.90 23.65
C ASP A 47 -9.67 7.28 22.26
N ARG A 48 -10.05 6.00 22.25
CA ARG A 48 -10.50 5.30 21.06
C ARG A 48 -11.92 4.78 21.28
N GLY A 49 -12.70 4.79 20.21
CA GLY A 49 -14.06 4.29 20.28
C GLY A 49 -14.52 3.70 18.96
N ARG A 50 -15.68 3.07 19.02
CA ARG A 50 -16.40 2.58 17.84
C ARG A 50 -17.82 3.12 17.83
N VAL A 51 -18.34 3.36 16.65
CA VAL A 51 -19.75 3.74 16.47
C VAL A 51 -20.64 2.55 16.82
N ILE A 52 -21.64 2.80 17.68
CA ILE A 52 -22.68 1.83 18.02
C ILE A 52 -23.99 2.19 17.29
N ARG A 53 -24.25 3.48 17.14
CA ARG A 53 -25.44 3.98 16.46
C ARG A 53 -25.14 5.32 15.81
N VAL A 54 -25.62 5.50 14.58
CA VAL A 54 -25.62 6.77 13.87
C VAL A 54 -26.93 7.48 14.18
N LEU A 55 -26.85 8.73 14.64
CA LEU A 55 -28.00 9.58 14.96
C LEU A 55 -28.34 10.48 13.77
N GLU A 56 -27.30 11.07 13.17
CA GLU A 56 -27.38 11.87 11.93
C GLU A 56 -26.29 11.37 10.97
N ALA A 57 -26.73 10.84 9.84
CA ALA A 57 -25.83 10.20 8.88
C ALA A 57 -25.23 11.22 7.90
N SER A 58 -23.97 11.01 7.50
CA SER A 58 -23.37 11.69 6.37
C SER A 58 -24.10 11.34 5.07
N PRO A 59 -24.28 12.29 4.12
CA PRO A 59 -24.87 11.99 2.80
C PRO A 59 -24.16 10.89 2.02
N GLY A 60 -22.87 10.68 2.28
CA GLY A 60 -22.10 9.62 1.65
C GLY A 60 -22.10 8.30 2.40
N ARG A 61 -22.90 8.12 3.46
CA ARG A 61 -23.04 6.83 4.14
C ARG A 61 -23.89 5.88 3.32
N VAL A 62 -23.42 4.65 3.21
CA VAL A 62 -24.11 3.55 2.52
C VAL A 62 -24.16 2.31 3.43
N GLU A 63 -25.06 1.39 3.11
CA GLU A 63 -25.07 0.08 3.76
C GLU A 63 -23.88 -0.75 3.28
N PRO A 64 -23.05 -1.29 4.20
CA PRO A 64 -21.93 -2.14 3.82
C PRO A 64 -22.37 -3.38 3.04
N PRO A 65 -21.80 -3.65 1.86
CA PRO A 65 -22.17 -4.83 1.07
C PRO A 65 -21.68 -6.16 1.63
N CYS A 66 -20.74 -6.15 2.58
CA CYS A 66 -20.21 -7.35 3.22
C CYS A 66 -20.90 -7.61 4.56
N PRO A 67 -21.48 -8.79 4.80
CA PRO A 67 -22.22 -9.08 6.04
C PRO A 67 -21.37 -9.08 7.30
N ILE A 68 -20.04 -9.23 7.18
CA ILE A 68 -19.07 -9.18 8.30
C ILE A 68 -18.32 -7.82 8.37
N ALA A 69 -18.83 -6.80 7.68
CA ALA A 69 -18.27 -5.45 7.78
C ALA A 69 -18.39 -4.93 9.23
N GLY A 70 -17.33 -4.28 9.73
CA GLY A 70 -17.29 -3.83 11.12
C GLY A 70 -16.64 -4.83 12.10
N GLU A 71 -16.75 -6.13 11.86
CA GLU A 71 -16.06 -7.17 12.61
C GLU A 71 -14.70 -7.52 11.97
N CYS A 72 -14.72 -7.79 10.68
CA CYS A 72 -13.54 -8.08 9.88
C CYS A 72 -12.63 -6.86 9.75
N GLY A 73 -11.32 -7.04 10.00
CA GLY A 73 -10.30 -5.98 9.85
C GLY A 73 -9.81 -5.75 8.41
N GLY A 74 -10.39 -6.44 7.43
CA GLY A 74 -9.92 -6.36 6.03
C GLY A 74 -10.34 -5.11 5.28
N CYS A 75 -11.42 -4.44 5.71
CA CYS A 75 -11.94 -3.20 5.11
C CYS A 75 -12.28 -2.19 6.21
N ASP A 76 -12.03 -0.91 5.92
CA ASP A 76 -12.27 0.18 6.86
C ASP A 76 -13.54 0.96 6.57
N TRP A 77 -13.89 1.12 5.28
CA TRP A 77 -14.84 2.12 4.80
C TRP A 77 -15.91 1.56 3.86
N GLN A 78 -16.36 0.31 4.06
CA GLN A 78 -17.49 -0.22 3.28
C GLN A 78 -18.81 0.53 3.53
N HIS A 79 -18.91 1.28 4.63
CA HIS A 79 -20.04 2.15 4.98
C HIS A 79 -19.96 3.55 4.36
N ALA A 80 -18.92 3.83 3.55
CA ALA A 80 -18.79 5.06 2.77
C ALA A 80 -18.96 4.77 1.28
N SER A 81 -19.64 5.67 0.55
CA SER A 81 -19.74 5.59 -0.90
C SER A 81 -18.35 5.62 -1.56
N PRO A 82 -18.17 5.04 -2.76
CA PRO A 82 -16.90 5.06 -3.46
C PRO A 82 -16.33 6.48 -3.63
N GLU A 83 -17.17 7.46 -3.91
CA GLU A 83 -16.77 8.86 -4.06
C GLU A 83 -16.27 9.43 -2.75
N LEU A 84 -16.99 9.18 -1.64
CA LEU A 84 -16.57 9.62 -0.31
C LEU A 84 -15.25 8.94 0.11
N GLN A 85 -15.04 7.66 -0.21
CA GLN A 85 -13.77 6.99 0.07
C GLN A 85 -12.58 7.72 -0.58
N LEU A 86 -12.73 8.19 -1.83
CA LEU A 86 -11.70 8.98 -2.51
C LEU A 86 -11.47 10.34 -1.84
N ASP A 87 -12.53 11.01 -1.40
CA ASP A 87 -12.43 12.29 -0.70
C ASP A 87 -11.73 12.12 0.66
N LEU A 88 -12.07 11.08 1.42
CA LEU A 88 -11.40 10.76 2.69
C LEU A 88 -9.91 10.47 2.50
N LYS A 89 -9.54 9.69 1.48
CA LYS A 89 -8.13 9.43 1.14
C LYS A 89 -7.41 10.70 0.72
N THR A 90 -8.06 11.53 -0.09
CA THR A 90 -7.51 12.83 -0.52
C THR A 90 -7.23 13.74 0.67
N ALA A 91 -8.17 13.85 1.61
CA ALA A 91 -8.00 14.64 2.82
C ALA A 91 -6.83 14.14 3.68
N VAL A 92 -6.67 12.82 3.83
CA VAL A 92 -5.55 12.22 4.58
C VAL A 92 -4.22 12.53 3.90
N VAL A 93 -4.10 12.36 2.58
CA VAL A 93 -2.86 12.65 1.84
C VAL A 93 -2.49 14.13 1.99
N ALA A 94 -3.44 15.04 1.75
CA ALA A 94 -3.23 16.48 1.87
C ALA A 94 -2.81 16.89 3.29
N GLU A 95 -3.48 16.35 4.32
CA GLU A 95 -3.14 16.62 5.72
C GLU A 95 -1.72 16.17 6.07
N GLN A 96 -1.33 14.95 5.67
CA GLN A 96 -0.01 14.42 6.00
C GLN A 96 1.11 15.20 5.28
N LEU A 97 0.93 15.52 4.00
CA LEU A 97 1.89 16.32 3.22
C LEU A 97 2.04 17.72 3.80
N SER A 98 0.94 18.39 4.11
CA SER A 98 0.97 19.73 4.71
C SER A 98 1.62 19.73 6.09
N ARG A 99 1.18 18.83 6.98
CA ARG A 99 1.62 18.84 8.38
C ARG A 99 3.06 18.38 8.57
N LEU A 100 3.54 17.40 7.80
CA LEU A 100 4.85 16.78 8.01
C LEU A 100 5.93 17.27 7.04
N ALA A 101 5.53 17.75 5.87
CA ALA A 101 6.47 18.22 4.84
C ALA A 101 6.29 19.70 4.45
N GLY A 102 5.25 20.38 4.94
CA GLY A 102 4.94 21.75 4.54
C GLY A 102 4.46 21.86 3.07
N ILE A 103 4.05 20.75 2.46
CA ILE A 103 3.65 20.70 1.05
C ILE A 103 2.15 20.92 0.94
N THR A 104 1.74 21.98 0.25
CA THR A 104 0.35 22.15 -0.19
C THR A 104 0.13 21.29 -1.45
N TRP A 105 -0.72 20.27 -1.32
CA TRP A 105 -1.02 19.35 -2.42
C TRP A 105 -2.44 19.61 -2.95
N PRO A 106 -2.59 20.14 -4.18
CA PRO A 106 -3.89 20.42 -4.79
C PRO A 106 -4.50 19.21 -5.52
N GLY A 107 -3.81 18.06 -5.46
CA GLY A 107 -4.23 16.84 -6.16
C GLY A 107 -5.42 16.17 -5.51
N ARG A 108 -5.94 15.14 -6.17
CA ARG A 108 -6.97 14.24 -5.69
C ARG A 108 -6.52 12.80 -5.87
N VAL A 109 -6.99 11.89 -5.02
CA VAL A 109 -6.75 10.46 -5.18
C VAL A 109 -7.50 9.96 -6.41
N GLU A 110 -6.76 9.32 -7.31
CA GLU A 110 -7.27 8.80 -8.57
C GLU A 110 -7.97 7.44 -8.34
N ALA A 111 -9.21 7.33 -8.79
CA ALA A 111 -9.96 6.07 -8.74
C ALA A 111 -9.36 5.02 -9.67
N VAL A 112 -9.27 3.78 -9.20
CA VAL A 112 -8.77 2.65 -9.99
C VAL A 112 -9.77 1.50 -9.96
N GLN A 113 -10.14 1.02 -11.15
CA GLN A 113 -11.00 -0.15 -11.31
C GLN A 113 -10.18 -1.45 -11.40
N PRO A 114 -10.72 -2.59 -10.92
CA PRO A 114 -12.01 -2.77 -10.23
C PRO A 114 -11.97 -2.37 -8.75
N THR A 115 -13.10 -1.96 -8.17
CA THR A 115 -13.23 -1.60 -6.75
C THR A 115 -13.67 -2.77 -5.87
N VAL A 116 -14.09 -3.87 -6.47
CA VAL A 116 -14.39 -5.16 -5.82
C VAL A 116 -13.63 -6.27 -6.54
N ASN A 117 -13.42 -7.40 -5.87
CA ASN A 117 -12.70 -8.54 -6.46
C ASN A 117 -11.28 -8.19 -6.98
N TRP A 118 -10.68 -7.16 -6.41
CA TRP A 118 -9.41 -6.60 -6.87
C TRP A 118 -8.18 -7.28 -6.26
N ARG A 119 -8.31 -7.88 -5.06
CA ARG A 119 -7.15 -8.34 -4.32
C ARG A 119 -6.69 -9.71 -4.78
N THR A 120 -5.63 -9.74 -5.57
CA THR A 120 -5.09 -10.96 -6.20
C THR A 120 -4.23 -11.82 -5.26
N ARG A 121 -3.78 -11.27 -4.12
CA ARG A 121 -2.99 -11.98 -3.10
C ARG A 121 -3.69 -11.82 -1.76
N MET A 122 -4.22 -12.92 -1.25
CA MET A 122 -4.92 -12.99 0.03
C MET A 122 -4.12 -13.85 1.00
N ARG A 123 -4.08 -13.41 2.26
CA ARG A 123 -3.63 -14.24 3.37
C ARG A 123 -4.75 -14.38 4.38
N TYR A 124 -5.22 -15.57 4.54
CA TYR A 124 -6.24 -15.94 5.50
C TYR A 124 -5.59 -16.51 6.76
N SER A 125 -6.23 -16.31 7.90
CA SER A 125 -5.96 -17.04 9.14
C SER A 125 -6.95 -18.20 9.26
N VAL A 126 -6.56 -19.26 9.96
CA VAL A 126 -7.41 -20.43 10.21
C VAL A 126 -7.70 -20.55 11.70
N SER A 127 -8.95 -20.77 12.06
CA SER A 127 -9.37 -21.03 13.44
C SER A 127 -10.53 -22.04 13.44
N GLY A 128 -10.40 -23.11 14.24
CA GLY A 128 -11.40 -24.17 14.28
C GLY A 128 -11.69 -24.82 12.91
N GLY A 129 -10.68 -24.98 12.05
CA GLY A 129 -10.83 -25.52 10.70
C GLY A 129 -11.54 -24.61 9.70
N ARG A 130 -11.79 -23.34 10.05
CA ARG A 130 -12.45 -22.36 9.19
C ARG A 130 -11.50 -21.24 8.81
N VAL A 131 -11.46 -20.87 7.54
CA VAL A 131 -10.70 -19.73 7.04
C VAL A 131 -11.44 -18.43 7.32
N GLY A 132 -10.66 -17.40 7.67
CA GLY A 132 -11.19 -16.08 7.93
C GLY A 132 -10.11 -15.01 7.83
N LEU A 133 -10.48 -13.80 8.20
CA LEU A 133 -9.59 -12.69 8.35
C LEU A 133 -9.56 -12.24 9.81
N ARG A 134 -8.45 -11.67 10.25
CA ARG A 134 -8.38 -11.15 11.62
C ARG A 134 -9.35 -10.01 11.81
N GLY A 135 -10.00 -9.98 12.95
CA GLY A 135 -10.83 -8.87 13.39
C GLY A 135 -10.00 -7.58 13.51
N ARG A 136 -10.68 -6.45 13.49
CA ARG A 136 -10.03 -5.14 13.59
C ARG A 136 -9.30 -5.01 14.93
N ARG A 137 -7.97 -4.84 14.89
CA ARG A 137 -7.09 -4.77 16.06
C ARG A 137 -7.25 -5.96 17.03
N SER A 138 -7.60 -7.13 16.49
CA SER A 138 -7.80 -8.35 17.24
C SER A 138 -6.98 -9.48 16.61
N HIS A 139 -6.68 -10.49 17.43
CA HIS A 139 -6.13 -11.75 16.95
C HIS A 139 -7.22 -12.78 16.62
N GLU A 140 -8.47 -12.49 16.95
CA GLU A 140 -9.61 -13.34 16.63
C GLU A 140 -9.81 -13.43 15.13
N VAL A 141 -10.13 -14.62 14.67
CA VAL A 141 -10.41 -14.89 13.27
C VAL A 141 -11.91 -14.77 13.04
N VAL A 142 -12.31 -13.82 12.22
CA VAL A 142 -13.67 -13.65 11.73
C VAL A 142 -13.84 -14.57 10.50
N PRO A 143 -14.67 -15.62 10.56
CA PRO A 143 -14.86 -16.52 9.46
C PRO A 143 -15.38 -15.81 8.21
N LEU A 144 -14.99 -16.27 7.02
CA LEU A 144 -15.53 -15.75 5.78
C LEU A 144 -17.02 -16.09 5.65
N PRO A 145 -17.84 -15.18 5.11
CA PRO A 145 -19.21 -15.52 4.72
C PRO A 145 -19.19 -16.53 3.55
N GLU A 146 -20.28 -17.24 3.33
CA GLU A 146 -20.38 -18.22 2.23
C GLU A 146 -20.09 -17.61 0.85
N THR A 147 -20.42 -16.34 0.68
CA THR A 147 -20.13 -15.57 -0.55
C THR A 147 -18.63 -15.24 -0.72
N GLY A 148 -17.82 -15.51 0.29
CA GLY A 148 -16.38 -15.16 0.29
C GLY A 148 -16.09 -13.72 0.66
N CYS A 149 -14.84 -13.31 0.43
CA CYS A 149 -14.38 -11.95 0.69
C CYS A 149 -14.62 -11.07 -0.54
N LEU A 150 -15.37 -9.98 -0.39
CA LEU A 150 -15.70 -9.05 -1.47
C LEU A 150 -14.45 -8.40 -2.14
N ALA A 151 -13.38 -8.23 -1.38
CA ALA A 151 -12.12 -7.70 -1.93
C ALA A 151 -11.31 -8.74 -2.69
N ALA A 152 -11.43 -10.04 -2.35
CA ALA A 152 -10.61 -11.09 -2.95
C ALA A 152 -10.96 -11.33 -4.43
N ALA A 153 -9.95 -11.42 -5.28
CA ALA A 153 -10.13 -11.81 -6.67
C ALA A 153 -10.75 -13.22 -6.73
N PRO A 154 -11.68 -13.49 -7.68
CA PRO A 154 -12.32 -14.80 -7.80
C PRO A 154 -11.30 -15.91 -7.98
N GLY A 155 -11.53 -17.06 -7.37
CA GLY A 155 -10.60 -18.19 -7.50
C GLY A 155 -11.02 -19.42 -6.72
N LEU A 156 -11.20 -19.29 -5.42
CA LEU A 156 -11.64 -20.38 -4.55
C LEU A 156 -12.74 -19.87 -3.61
N PHE A 157 -13.76 -20.69 -3.43
CA PHE A 157 -14.84 -20.42 -2.47
C PHE A 157 -14.44 -20.84 -1.05
N PRO A 158 -15.08 -20.27 -0.01
CA PRO A 158 -14.75 -20.57 1.39
C PRO A 158 -14.78 -22.08 1.73
N ALA A 159 -15.69 -22.86 1.17
CA ALA A 159 -15.74 -24.30 1.38
C ALA A 159 -14.43 -24.98 0.93
N GLN A 160 -13.97 -24.68 -0.29
CA GLN A 160 -12.71 -25.21 -0.82
C GLN A 160 -11.50 -24.74 0.00
N LEU A 161 -11.52 -23.49 0.45
CA LEU A 161 -10.45 -22.95 1.32
C LEU A 161 -10.42 -23.67 2.67
N ASN A 162 -11.57 -23.99 3.26
CA ASN A 162 -11.65 -24.73 4.52
C ASN A 162 -11.08 -26.15 4.38
N GLU A 163 -11.36 -26.85 3.27
CA GLU A 163 -10.78 -28.16 2.98
C GLU A 163 -9.25 -28.09 2.88
N LEU A 164 -8.74 -27.06 2.20
CA LEU A 164 -7.30 -26.83 2.05
C LEU A 164 -6.62 -26.35 3.33
N ALA A 165 -7.40 -25.87 4.30
CA ALA A 165 -6.91 -25.35 5.57
C ALA A 165 -6.71 -26.41 6.64
N GLU A 166 -7.02 -27.69 6.36
CA GLU A 166 -6.90 -28.76 7.34
C GLU A 166 -5.47 -28.84 7.90
N GLY A 167 -5.32 -28.69 9.22
CA GLY A 167 -4.03 -28.73 9.90
C GLY A 167 -3.15 -27.50 9.73
N ALA A 168 -3.60 -26.42 9.05
CA ALA A 168 -2.85 -25.20 8.85
C ALA A 168 -3.31 -24.07 9.80
N GLU A 169 -2.43 -23.12 10.10
CA GLU A 169 -2.73 -21.88 10.82
C GLU A 169 -3.04 -20.72 9.86
N SER A 170 -2.53 -20.79 8.64
CA SER A 170 -2.75 -19.76 7.62
C SER A 170 -2.77 -20.32 6.21
N LEU A 171 -3.58 -19.70 5.33
CA LEU A 171 -3.55 -19.93 3.90
C LEU A 171 -3.18 -18.64 3.16
N SER A 172 -2.25 -18.74 2.21
CA SER A 172 -2.01 -17.69 1.23
C SER A 172 -2.55 -18.13 -0.12
N VAL A 173 -3.42 -17.34 -0.72
CA VAL A 173 -4.00 -17.57 -2.03
C VAL A 173 -3.49 -16.51 -2.98
N VAL A 174 -2.87 -16.93 -4.07
CA VAL A 174 -2.31 -16.07 -5.11
C VAL A 174 -3.00 -16.37 -6.42
N ARG A 175 -3.62 -15.34 -6.98
CA ARG A 175 -4.23 -15.39 -8.31
C ARG A 175 -3.39 -14.57 -9.29
N ALA A 176 -2.81 -15.22 -10.28
CA ALA A 176 -2.07 -14.58 -11.36
C ALA A 176 -2.63 -15.06 -12.71
N ALA A 177 -3.12 -14.14 -13.52
CA ALA A 177 -3.89 -14.43 -14.72
C ALA A 177 -5.05 -15.42 -14.41
N ASN A 178 -5.07 -16.58 -15.04
CA ASN A 178 -6.09 -17.64 -14.84
C ASN A 178 -5.57 -18.81 -13.97
N ARG A 179 -4.46 -18.63 -13.26
CA ARG A 179 -3.88 -19.64 -12.36
C ARG A 179 -4.05 -19.21 -10.91
N VAL A 180 -4.21 -20.23 -10.04
CA VAL A 180 -4.24 -20.05 -8.59
C VAL A 180 -3.13 -20.89 -7.98
N SER A 181 -2.41 -20.29 -7.04
CA SER A 181 -1.49 -21.01 -6.15
C SER A 181 -1.95 -20.83 -4.71
N VAL A 182 -1.92 -21.92 -3.94
CA VAL A 182 -2.29 -21.92 -2.52
C VAL A 182 -1.11 -22.41 -1.71
N LEU A 183 -0.78 -21.68 -0.65
CA LEU A 183 0.25 -22.05 0.30
C LEU A 183 -0.38 -22.16 1.69
N ALA A 184 -0.12 -23.27 2.40
CA ALA A 184 -0.44 -23.43 3.80
C ALA A 184 0.84 -23.24 4.62
N ASP A 185 0.81 -22.30 5.57
CA ASP A 185 1.95 -21.93 6.41
C ASP A 185 3.26 -21.72 5.62
N GLY A 186 3.10 -21.08 4.45
CA GLY A 186 4.20 -20.80 3.53
C GLY A 186 4.65 -21.95 2.64
N LYS A 187 4.06 -23.16 2.79
CA LYS A 187 4.36 -24.33 1.95
C LYS A 187 3.35 -24.45 0.83
N LEU A 188 3.81 -24.62 -0.40
CA LEU A 188 2.96 -24.77 -1.57
C LEU A 188 2.12 -26.05 -1.48
N LEU A 189 0.79 -25.92 -1.56
CA LEU A 189 -0.17 -27.02 -1.65
C LEU A 189 -0.63 -27.25 -3.08
N ILE A 190 -1.04 -26.17 -3.76
CA ILE A 190 -1.66 -26.23 -5.09
C ILE A 190 -1.05 -25.16 -5.98
N GLY A 191 -0.97 -25.46 -7.27
CA GLY A 191 -0.53 -24.51 -8.29
C GLY A 191 0.98 -24.41 -8.46
N PRO A 192 1.46 -23.52 -9.31
CA PRO A 192 2.89 -23.36 -9.59
C PRO A 192 3.58 -22.59 -8.47
N PRO A 193 4.87 -22.93 -8.13
CA PRO A 193 5.67 -22.18 -7.16
C PRO A 193 6.05 -20.78 -7.66
N ARG A 194 6.01 -20.56 -8.97
CA ARG A 194 6.22 -19.27 -9.62
C ARG A 194 5.06 -18.96 -10.55
N VAL A 195 4.60 -17.71 -10.51
CA VAL A 195 3.51 -17.20 -11.31
C VAL A 195 4.01 -16.15 -12.29
N ARG A 196 3.25 -15.94 -13.36
CA ARG A 196 3.48 -14.83 -14.29
C ARG A 196 2.52 -13.70 -13.99
N GLU A 197 3.09 -12.53 -13.71
CA GLU A 197 2.38 -11.28 -13.49
C GLU A 197 2.62 -10.34 -14.68
N LYS A 198 1.75 -9.35 -14.86
CA LYS A 198 1.85 -8.38 -15.95
C LYS A 198 1.83 -6.95 -15.44
N ALA A 199 2.56 -6.06 -16.11
CA ALA A 199 2.47 -4.62 -16.00
C ALA A 199 2.58 -4.03 -17.41
N GLY A 200 1.45 -3.61 -17.99
CA GLY A 200 1.38 -3.20 -19.38
C GLY A 200 1.93 -4.28 -20.33
N LYS A 201 2.96 -3.92 -21.10
CA LYS A 201 3.65 -4.83 -22.03
C LYS A 201 4.63 -5.81 -21.37
N PHE A 202 4.99 -5.59 -20.11
CA PHE A 202 5.97 -6.41 -19.40
C PHE A 202 5.34 -7.65 -18.78
N SER A 203 6.11 -8.73 -18.74
CA SER A 203 5.75 -9.99 -18.07
C SER A 203 6.82 -10.36 -17.05
N PHE A 204 6.42 -10.62 -15.82
CA PHE A 204 7.31 -10.89 -14.71
C PHE A 204 7.12 -12.30 -14.19
N GLN A 205 8.22 -12.99 -13.91
CA GLN A 205 8.23 -14.18 -13.08
C GLN A 205 8.31 -13.76 -11.61
N VAL A 206 7.37 -14.22 -10.79
CA VAL A 206 7.30 -13.90 -9.36
C VAL A 206 7.06 -15.17 -8.56
N ALA A 207 7.71 -15.34 -7.41
CA ALA A 207 7.41 -16.45 -6.52
C ALA A 207 5.96 -16.35 -6.01
N ALA A 208 5.27 -17.48 -5.91
CA ALA A 208 3.93 -17.50 -5.32
C ALA A 208 3.95 -17.03 -3.85
N SER A 209 5.01 -17.38 -3.10
CA SER A 209 5.25 -16.89 -1.74
C SER A 209 5.70 -15.44 -1.65
N GLY A 210 6.20 -14.85 -2.77
CA GLY A 210 6.80 -13.53 -2.80
C GLY A 210 5.77 -12.39 -2.90
N PHE A 211 6.28 -11.17 -2.73
CA PHE A 211 5.49 -9.96 -2.90
C PHE A 211 5.23 -9.64 -4.38
N TRP A 212 4.03 -9.20 -4.67
CA TRP A 212 3.63 -8.49 -5.88
C TRP A 212 2.48 -7.55 -5.56
N GLN A 213 2.29 -6.53 -6.38
CA GLN A 213 1.17 -5.60 -6.25
C GLN A 213 -0.18 -6.36 -6.26
N VAL A 214 -1.03 -6.08 -5.27
CA VAL A 214 -2.24 -6.89 -5.03
C VAL A 214 -3.43 -6.47 -5.89
N HIS A 215 -3.47 -5.22 -6.35
CA HIS A 215 -4.49 -4.76 -7.30
C HIS A 215 -4.02 -5.07 -8.73
N PRO A 216 -4.86 -5.62 -9.62
CA PRO A 216 -4.44 -6.08 -10.95
C PRO A 216 -3.87 -4.97 -11.85
N ARG A 217 -4.29 -3.73 -11.62
CA ARG A 217 -3.80 -2.55 -12.36
C ARG A 217 -2.62 -1.84 -11.68
N ALA A 218 -2.29 -2.19 -10.42
CA ALA A 218 -1.32 -1.43 -9.65
C ALA A 218 0.07 -1.41 -10.27
N ALA A 219 0.57 -2.57 -10.68
CA ALA A 219 1.91 -2.67 -11.27
C ALA A 219 2.08 -1.79 -12.52
N GLU A 220 1.06 -1.77 -13.40
CA GLU A 220 1.04 -0.94 -14.60
C GLU A 220 0.98 0.55 -14.25
N ILE A 221 0.02 0.96 -13.43
CA ILE A 221 -0.20 2.37 -13.05
C ILE A 221 1.04 2.96 -12.34
N LEU A 222 1.64 2.22 -11.42
CA LEU A 222 2.82 2.67 -10.71
C LEU A 222 4.03 2.75 -11.63
N LEU A 223 4.22 1.75 -12.50
CA LEU A 223 5.29 1.77 -13.50
C LEU A 223 5.16 2.98 -14.43
N ASP A 224 3.97 3.23 -14.97
CA ASP A 224 3.71 4.35 -15.87
C ASP A 224 3.96 5.69 -15.17
N ALA A 225 3.47 5.87 -13.94
CA ALA A 225 3.67 7.09 -13.16
C ALA A 225 5.15 7.37 -12.87
N VAL A 226 5.93 6.32 -12.57
CA VAL A 226 7.38 6.41 -12.33
C VAL A 226 8.12 6.75 -13.64
N MET A 227 7.82 6.04 -14.74
CA MET A 227 8.47 6.28 -16.02
C MET A 227 8.15 7.67 -16.61
N GLU A 228 6.89 8.10 -16.51
CA GLU A 228 6.47 9.46 -16.92
C GLU A 228 7.20 10.55 -16.11
N GLY A 229 7.38 10.32 -14.82
CA GLY A 229 8.03 11.28 -13.93
C GLY A 229 9.54 11.36 -14.10
N LEU A 230 10.22 10.23 -14.15
CA LEU A 230 11.69 10.14 -14.26
C LEU A 230 12.21 10.47 -15.65
N LYS A 231 11.45 10.15 -16.71
CA LYS A 231 11.85 10.33 -18.13
C LYS A 231 13.25 9.76 -18.37
N PRO A 232 13.46 8.44 -18.17
CA PRO A 232 14.76 7.81 -18.38
C PRO A 232 15.23 7.94 -19.82
N ARG A 233 16.55 8.02 -20.00
CA ARG A 233 17.22 8.17 -21.30
C ARG A 233 18.19 7.01 -21.52
N PRO A 234 18.48 6.62 -22.75
CA PRO A 234 19.55 5.68 -23.02
C PRO A 234 20.88 6.16 -22.41
N GLY A 235 21.54 5.24 -21.68
CA GLY A 235 22.79 5.52 -21.00
C GLY A 235 22.68 6.12 -19.61
N ASP A 236 21.48 6.49 -19.12
CA ASP A 236 21.28 6.86 -17.69
C ASP A 236 21.70 5.69 -16.79
N LEU A 237 22.36 5.97 -15.68
CA LEU A 237 22.55 5.02 -14.59
C LEU A 237 21.43 5.17 -13.57
N ALA A 238 20.59 4.13 -13.43
CA ALA A 238 19.39 4.14 -12.60
C ALA A 238 19.49 3.16 -11.42
N LEU A 239 19.16 3.63 -10.22
CA LEU A 239 18.98 2.78 -9.05
C LEU A 239 17.51 2.41 -8.86
N ASP A 240 17.23 1.11 -8.60
CA ASP A 240 15.94 0.60 -8.14
C ASP A 240 16.13 0.04 -6.72
N LEU A 241 15.80 0.84 -5.72
CA LEU A 241 15.99 0.51 -4.30
C LEU A 241 14.71 -0.05 -3.71
N TYR A 242 14.79 -1.23 -3.09
CA TYR A 242 13.67 -2.12 -2.74
C TYR A 242 13.01 -2.71 -4.00
N CYS A 243 13.82 -3.16 -4.94
CA CYS A 243 13.37 -3.47 -6.30
C CYS A 243 12.43 -4.68 -6.43
N GLY A 244 12.24 -5.46 -5.36
CA GLY A 244 11.40 -6.65 -5.41
C GLY A 244 11.79 -7.59 -6.55
N SER A 245 10.80 -7.97 -7.37
CA SER A 245 11.03 -8.78 -8.58
C SER A 245 11.37 -7.96 -9.82
N GLY A 246 11.71 -6.67 -9.68
CA GLY A 246 12.23 -5.82 -10.77
C GLY A 246 11.18 -5.06 -11.56
N LEU A 247 10.05 -4.66 -10.94
CA LEU A 247 8.98 -3.94 -11.64
C LEU A 247 9.49 -2.65 -12.30
N PHE A 248 10.08 -1.75 -11.52
CA PHE A 248 10.57 -0.48 -12.05
C PHE A 248 11.87 -0.66 -12.84
N ALA A 249 12.72 -1.57 -12.39
CA ALA A 249 13.92 -1.97 -13.12
C ALA A 249 13.65 -2.34 -14.59
N ALA A 250 12.54 -3.07 -14.86
CA ALA A 250 12.16 -3.45 -16.22
C ALA A 250 11.81 -2.25 -17.10
N GLY A 251 11.12 -1.25 -16.55
CA GLY A 251 10.81 -0.02 -17.28
C GLY A 251 12.06 0.81 -17.58
N LEU A 252 12.96 0.94 -16.61
CA LEU A 252 14.23 1.65 -16.74
C LEU A 252 15.14 0.98 -17.79
N ASP A 253 15.32 -0.35 -17.70
CA ASP A 253 16.10 -1.14 -18.67
C ASP A 253 15.52 -1.04 -20.09
N HIS A 254 14.18 -1.07 -20.23
CA HIS A 254 13.52 -0.92 -21.51
C HIS A 254 13.76 0.45 -22.13
N ALA A 255 13.88 1.51 -21.33
CA ALA A 255 14.22 2.85 -21.78
C ALA A 255 15.72 3.02 -22.14
N GLY A 256 16.54 1.98 -21.96
CA GLY A 256 17.96 1.98 -22.28
C GLY A 256 18.86 2.43 -21.13
N ALA A 257 18.34 2.55 -19.91
CA ALA A 257 19.16 2.85 -18.75
C ALA A 257 19.95 1.61 -18.26
N GLU A 258 21.13 1.84 -17.68
CA GLU A 258 21.84 0.86 -16.91
C GLU A 258 21.20 0.75 -15.52
N VAL A 259 20.75 -0.44 -15.13
CA VAL A 259 19.99 -0.64 -13.90
C VAL A 259 20.83 -1.33 -12.82
N PHE A 260 20.82 -0.73 -11.63
CA PHE A 260 21.39 -1.31 -10.42
C PHE A 260 20.30 -1.42 -9.33
N GLY A 261 19.89 -2.65 -8.99
CA GLY A 261 18.82 -2.92 -8.04
C GLY A 261 19.35 -3.43 -6.68
N VAL A 262 18.61 -3.11 -5.62
CA VAL A 262 18.87 -3.62 -4.27
C VAL A 262 17.57 -4.17 -3.68
N GLU A 263 17.62 -5.43 -3.24
CA GLU A 263 16.50 -6.12 -2.62
C GLU A 263 16.99 -6.98 -1.45
N LEU A 264 16.24 -7.00 -0.36
CA LEU A 264 16.56 -7.81 0.82
C LEU A 264 16.25 -9.29 0.60
N ASP A 265 15.09 -9.56 0.00
CA ASP A 265 14.63 -10.92 -0.26
C ASP A 265 15.43 -11.54 -1.40
N ARG A 266 16.08 -12.67 -1.11
CA ARG A 266 16.98 -13.35 -2.06
C ARG A 266 16.21 -13.93 -3.25
N GLU A 267 14.98 -14.41 -3.04
CA GLU A 267 14.17 -15.00 -4.10
C GLU A 267 13.62 -13.90 -5.01
N ALA A 268 13.17 -12.79 -4.45
CA ALA A 268 12.75 -11.61 -5.22
C ALA A 268 13.91 -11.06 -6.06
N ALA A 269 15.10 -10.90 -5.48
CA ALA A 269 16.30 -10.49 -6.22
C ALA A 269 16.70 -11.47 -7.32
N ALA A 270 16.50 -12.78 -7.11
CA ALA A 270 16.75 -13.80 -8.14
C ALA A 270 15.71 -13.66 -9.29
N ASN A 271 14.45 -13.41 -8.96
CA ASN A 271 13.42 -13.13 -9.96
C ASN A 271 13.72 -11.84 -10.74
N ALA A 272 14.21 -10.78 -10.07
CA ALA A 272 14.61 -9.55 -10.74
C ALA A 272 15.69 -9.78 -11.81
N ARG A 273 16.69 -10.64 -11.52
CA ARG A 273 17.71 -11.01 -12.52
C ARG A 273 17.14 -11.76 -13.72
N VAL A 274 16.10 -12.57 -13.53
CA VAL A 274 15.41 -13.28 -14.61
C VAL A 274 14.57 -12.29 -15.43
N ASN A 275 13.87 -11.36 -14.75
CA ASN A 275 12.98 -10.42 -15.38
C ASN A 275 13.73 -9.28 -16.11
N VAL A 276 14.93 -8.93 -15.63
CA VAL A 276 15.77 -7.84 -16.18
C VAL A 276 17.22 -8.35 -16.32
N PRO A 277 17.51 -9.16 -17.35
CA PRO A 277 18.80 -9.84 -17.47
C PRO A 277 20.01 -8.90 -17.61
N ARG A 278 19.81 -7.67 -18.10
CA ARG A 278 20.89 -6.68 -18.24
C ARG A 278 21.16 -5.92 -16.93
N GLY A 279 20.21 -5.94 -15.98
CA GLY A 279 20.35 -5.27 -14.68
C GLY A 279 21.30 -5.99 -13.73
N ARG A 280 21.90 -5.23 -12.83
CA ARG A 280 22.74 -5.73 -11.73
C ARG A 280 21.98 -5.67 -10.42
N PHE A 281 21.81 -6.80 -9.72
CA PHE A 281 20.99 -6.85 -8.50
C PHE A 281 21.77 -7.39 -7.31
N LEU A 282 21.72 -6.65 -6.19
CA LEU A 282 22.28 -7.07 -4.90
C LEU A 282 21.17 -7.60 -3.98
N ALA A 283 21.33 -8.82 -3.49
CA ALA A 283 20.44 -9.41 -2.47
C ALA A 283 20.99 -9.07 -1.06
N LEU A 284 20.74 -7.83 -0.61
CA LEU A 284 21.24 -7.28 0.66
C LEU A 284 20.20 -6.35 1.28
N SER A 285 20.25 -6.18 2.62
CA SER A 285 19.54 -5.07 3.24
C SER A 285 20.09 -3.73 2.70
N LEU A 286 19.19 -2.76 2.47
CA LEU A 286 19.62 -1.48 1.93
C LEU A 286 20.65 -0.79 2.85
N ALA A 287 20.51 -0.89 4.17
CA ALA A 287 21.49 -0.37 5.12
C ALA A 287 22.93 -0.87 4.86
N LYS A 288 23.09 -2.13 4.45
CA LYS A 288 24.40 -2.69 4.07
C LYS A 288 24.81 -2.31 2.65
N ALA A 289 23.85 -2.08 1.77
CA ALA A 289 24.08 -1.74 0.36
C ALA A 289 24.47 -0.27 0.15
N LEU A 290 24.08 0.66 1.04
CA LEU A 290 24.33 2.10 0.87
C LEU A 290 25.77 2.47 0.50
N ARG A 291 26.76 1.76 1.08
CA ARG A 291 28.18 1.97 0.80
C ARG A 291 28.67 1.34 -0.52
N ARG A 292 27.83 0.51 -1.16
CA ARG A 292 28.13 -0.21 -2.40
C ARG A 292 27.39 0.34 -3.60
N LEU A 293 26.56 1.39 -3.38
CA LEU A 293 25.86 2.07 -4.47
C LEU A 293 26.90 2.75 -5.37
N PRO A 294 26.74 2.63 -6.71
CA PRO A 294 27.62 3.32 -7.66
C PRO A 294 27.57 4.84 -7.49
N SER A 295 28.57 5.52 -8.03
CA SER A 295 28.59 6.96 -8.23
C SER A 295 28.07 7.32 -9.63
N GLY A 296 27.77 8.60 -9.86
CA GLY A 296 27.29 9.07 -11.17
C GLY A 296 25.87 8.60 -11.50
N VAL A 297 25.04 8.45 -10.48
CA VAL A 297 23.64 8.00 -10.62
C VAL A 297 22.79 9.14 -11.16
N ASP A 298 22.05 8.87 -12.25
CA ASP A 298 21.14 9.84 -12.87
C ASP A 298 19.75 9.78 -12.28
N LEU A 299 19.26 8.58 -11.98
CA LEU A 299 17.89 8.31 -11.56
C LEU A 299 17.83 7.37 -10.37
N VAL A 300 16.86 7.58 -9.47
CA VAL A 300 16.59 6.67 -8.37
C VAL A 300 15.10 6.40 -8.28
N VAL A 301 14.74 5.12 -8.11
CA VAL A 301 13.40 4.69 -7.66
C VAL A 301 13.52 4.17 -6.24
N LEU A 302 12.57 4.56 -5.40
CA LEU A 302 12.38 4.09 -4.03
C LEU A 302 10.96 3.53 -3.89
N ASP A 303 10.82 2.27 -3.49
CA ASP A 303 9.53 1.65 -3.10
C ASP A 303 9.67 0.99 -1.72
N PRO A 304 9.87 1.78 -0.66
CA PRO A 304 10.17 1.27 0.67
C PRO A 304 8.93 0.66 1.35
N PRO A 305 9.13 -0.13 2.41
CA PRO A 305 8.04 -0.62 3.26
C PRO A 305 7.29 0.54 3.94
N ARG A 306 6.13 0.26 4.56
CA ARG A 306 5.23 1.24 5.22
C ARG A 306 5.92 2.24 6.16
N ARG A 307 7.05 1.89 6.77
CA ARG A 307 7.82 2.80 7.64
C ARG A 307 8.59 3.91 6.89
N GLY A 308 8.64 3.85 5.57
CA GLY A 308 9.43 4.73 4.71
C GLY A 308 10.87 4.23 4.52
N ALA A 309 11.64 4.98 3.73
CA ALA A 309 13.06 4.72 3.46
C ALA A 309 13.94 5.11 4.66
N GLY A 310 13.57 6.19 5.36
CA GLY A 310 14.24 6.70 6.53
C GLY A 310 15.47 7.58 6.23
N ALA A 311 15.89 8.33 7.24
CA ALA A 311 16.87 9.41 7.10
C ALA A 311 18.21 9.00 6.47
N ALA A 312 18.73 7.80 6.77
CA ALA A 312 20.00 7.33 6.23
C ALA A 312 19.94 7.06 4.72
N VAL A 313 18.83 6.48 4.25
CA VAL A 313 18.61 6.22 2.82
C VAL A 313 18.39 7.53 2.08
N VAL A 314 17.52 8.40 2.61
CA VAL A 314 17.24 9.73 2.07
C VAL A 314 18.55 10.55 1.93
N ALA A 315 19.38 10.57 2.97
CA ALA A 315 20.68 11.27 2.92
C ALA A 315 21.57 10.69 1.81
N ARG A 316 21.73 9.38 1.78
CA ARG A 316 22.61 8.74 0.79
C ARG A 316 22.13 8.95 -0.65
N VAL A 317 20.82 8.89 -0.90
CA VAL A 317 20.24 9.15 -2.23
C VAL A 317 20.49 10.60 -2.64
N ALA A 318 20.27 11.56 -1.74
CA ALA A 318 20.56 12.96 -2.01
C ALA A 318 22.05 13.22 -2.28
N ASP A 319 22.96 12.56 -1.53
CA ASP A 319 24.43 12.67 -1.73
C ASP A 319 24.90 12.13 -3.10
N LEU A 320 24.12 11.21 -3.71
CA LEU A 320 24.38 10.74 -5.07
C LEU A 320 24.05 11.79 -6.14
N ALA A 321 23.33 12.84 -5.76
CA ALA A 321 22.90 13.96 -6.60
C ALA A 321 22.18 13.55 -7.91
N PRO A 322 21.20 12.59 -7.88
CA PRO A 322 20.47 12.21 -9.07
C PRO A 322 19.65 13.39 -9.61
N ARG A 323 19.47 13.45 -10.94
CA ARG A 323 18.63 14.48 -11.57
C ARG A 323 17.14 14.33 -11.28
N ALA A 324 16.69 13.11 -10.89
CA ALA A 324 15.33 12.86 -10.45
C ALA A 324 15.26 11.60 -9.54
N VAL A 325 14.33 11.65 -8.58
CA VAL A 325 13.98 10.52 -7.72
C VAL A 325 12.48 10.27 -7.83
N ALA A 326 12.08 9.02 -8.08
CA ALA A 326 10.70 8.58 -7.92
C ALA A 326 10.56 7.87 -6.57
N TYR A 327 9.64 8.34 -5.75
CA TYR A 327 9.33 7.75 -4.46
C TYR A 327 7.91 7.18 -4.48
N VAL A 328 7.79 5.86 -4.45
CA VAL A 328 6.52 5.13 -4.34
C VAL A 328 6.26 4.86 -2.87
N ALA A 329 5.04 5.07 -2.38
CA ALA A 329 4.73 4.92 -0.97
C ALA A 329 3.29 4.48 -0.73
N CYS A 330 3.11 3.44 0.05
CA CYS A 330 1.80 2.96 0.51
C CYS A 330 1.34 3.61 1.83
N ASP A 331 2.11 4.56 2.38
CA ASP A 331 1.79 5.30 3.60
C ASP A 331 2.14 6.79 3.43
N PRO A 332 1.14 7.71 3.40
CA PRO A 332 1.37 9.12 3.15
C PRO A 332 2.12 9.83 4.28
N ALA A 333 2.06 9.31 5.51
CA ALA A 333 2.77 9.93 6.63
C ALA A 333 4.28 9.65 6.57
N SER A 334 4.67 8.42 6.19
CA SER A 334 6.08 8.08 5.97
C SER A 334 6.64 8.79 4.74
N LEU A 335 5.85 8.86 3.66
CA LEU A 335 6.21 9.65 2.47
C LEU A 335 6.52 11.10 2.87
N ALA A 336 5.59 11.77 3.54
CA ALA A 336 5.75 13.17 3.92
C ALA A 336 7.01 13.40 4.78
N ARG A 337 7.31 12.52 5.75
CA ARG A 337 8.55 12.61 6.54
C ARG A 337 9.81 12.50 5.69
N ASP A 338 9.82 11.57 4.74
CA ASP A 338 10.99 11.37 3.88
C ASP A 338 11.12 12.50 2.84
N LEU A 339 10.00 13.06 2.32
CA LEU A 339 10.00 14.26 1.49
C LEU A 339 10.59 15.47 2.23
N ALA A 340 10.23 15.69 3.50
CA ALA A 340 10.84 16.71 4.34
C ALA A 340 12.37 16.49 4.48
N GLY A 341 12.78 15.22 4.60
CA GLY A 341 14.19 14.83 4.63
C GLY A 341 14.94 15.15 3.32
N PHE A 342 14.28 15.00 2.18
CA PHE A 342 14.81 15.39 0.87
C PHE A 342 14.86 16.91 0.71
N ALA A 343 13.84 17.64 1.19
CA ALA A 343 13.77 19.10 1.09
C ALA A 343 14.95 19.78 1.76
N VAL A 344 15.34 19.36 2.97
CA VAL A 344 16.55 19.92 3.65
C VAL A 344 17.86 19.57 2.95
N ARG A 345 17.83 18.73 1.93
CA ARG A 345 18.98 18.34 1.09
C ARG A 345 18.92 18.91 -0.32
N GLY A 346 18.05 19.89 -0.54
CA GLY A 346 17.95 20.59 -1.81
C GLY A 346 17.16 19.85 -2.89
N TYR A 347 16.22 18.98 -2.53
CA TYR A 347 15.27 18.36 -3.45
C TYR A 347 13.87 18.86 -3.15
N GLU A 348 13.09 19.10 -4.18
CA GLU A 348 11.67 19.48 -4.07
C GLU A 348 10.77 18.46 -4.79
N ALA A 349 9.52 18.33 -4.34
CA ALA A 349 8.53 17.52 -4.98
C ALA A 349 7.97 18.26 -6.21
N ASP A 350 8.38 17.83 -7.40
CA ASP A 350 7.91 18.36 -8.68
C ASP A 350 6.47 17.91 -8.99
N ARG A 351 6.12 16.68 -8.61
CA ARG A 351 4.80 16.09 -8.84
C ARG A 351 4.50 15.04 -7.77
N ILE A 352 3.28 15.04 -7.28
CA ILE A 352 2.76 13.97 -6.40
C ILE A 352 1.42 13.50 -6.98
N ARG A 353 1.31 12.20 -7.28
CA ARG A 353 0.07 11.50 -7.63
C ARG A 353 -0.29 10.52 -6.53
N ALA A 354 -1.57 10.30 -6.35
CA ALA A 354 -2.08 9.33 -5.37
C ALA A 354 -3.20 8.49 -6.00
N PHE A 355 -3.22 7.18 -5.71
CA PHE A 355 -4.07 6.21 -6.36
C PHE A 355 -4.83 5.37 -5.35
N ASP A 356 -6.13 5.12 -5.60
CA ASP A 356 -6.91 4.15 -4.85
C ASP A 356 -6.68 2.73 -5.37
N LEU A 357 -5.56 2.14 -4.97
CA LEU A 357 -5.21 0.74 -5.27
C LEU A 357 -5.69 -0.24 -4.20
N PHE A 358 -6.38 0.26 -3.17
CA PHE A 358 -6.92 -0.52 -2.05
C PHE A 358 -8.35 -0.07 -1.71
N PRO A 359 -9.31 -0.21 -2.64
CA PRO A 359 -10.70 0.19 -2.40
C PRO A 359 -11.27 -0.39 -1.10
N MET A 360 -12.18 0.33 -0.47
CA MET A 360 -12.82 0.00 0.82
C MET A 360 -11.87 0.02 2.03
N THR A 361 -10.58 0.34 1.85
CA THR A 361 -9.62 0.48 2.94
C THR A 361 -9.11 1.92 3.04
N HIS A 362 -8.47 2.26 4.15
CA HIS A 362 -7.83 3.56 4.33
C HIS A 362 -6.48 3.71 3.60
N HIS A 363 -5.98 2.65 2.99
CA HIS A 363 -4.70 2.66 2.30
C HIS A 363 -4.80 3.43 0.99
N VAL A 364 -3.72 4.15 0.68
CA VAL A 364 -3.54 4.90 -0.56
C VAL A 364 -2.11 4.70 -1.03
N GLU A 365 -1.91 4.60 -2.33
CA GLU A 365 -0.58 4.53 -2.94
C GLU A 365 -0.23 5.88 -3.54
N CYS A 366 0.96 6.40 -3.23
CA CYS A 366 1.45 7.68 -3.72
C CYS A 366 2.72 7.48 -4.54
N VAL A 367 2.87 8.29 -5.59
CA VAL A 367 4.11 8.42 -6.36
C VAL A 367 4.53 9.89 -6.34
N ALA A 368 5.65 10.18 -5.70
CA ALA A 368 6.26 11.51 -5.70
C ALA A 368 7.49 11.54 -6.59
N ILE A 369 7.58 12.53 -7.45
CA ILE A 369 8.75 12.81 -8.28
C ILE A 369 9.48 13.99 -7.67
N LEU A 370 10.77 13.78 -7.35
CA LEU A 370 11.63 14.77 -6.73
C LEU A 370 12.69 15.20 -7.73
N LYS A 371 13.02 16.49 -7.73
CA LYS A 371 14.09 17.08 -8.51
C LYS A 371 14.95 17.97 -7.62
N PRO A 372 16.23 18.22 -7.97
CA PRO A 372 17.00 19.26 -7.33
C PRO A 372 16.25 20.59 -7.36
N ALA A 373 16.14 21.25 -6.20
CA ALA A 373 15.51 22.56 -6.11
C ALA A 373 16.27 23.56 -6.98
N THR A 374 15.55 24.35 -7.75
CA THR A 374 16.13 25.46 -8.51
C THR A 374 16.71 26.46 -7.53
N LYS A 375 18.03 26.70 -7.58
CA LYS A 375 18.63 27.79 -6.80
C LYS A 375 18.04 29.10 -7.32
N THR A 376 17.12 29.70 -6.56
CA THR A 376 16.68 31.10 -6.74
C THR A 376 17.77 32.06 -6.32
#